data_4414c5ecdb1d4a328ab0935e19d6d6b7
#
_entry.id   4414c5ecdb1d4a328ab0935e19d6d6b7
#
_cell.length_a   1.000
_cell.length_b   1.000
_cell.length_c   1.000
_cell.angle_alpha   90.00
_cell.angle_beta   90.00
_cell.angle_gamma   90.00
#
_symmetry.space_group_name_H-M   'P 1'
#
loop_
_entity.id
_entity.type
_entity.pdbx_description
1 polymer ?
#
loop_
_entity_poly.entity_id
_entity_poly.type
_entity_poly.pdbx_seq_one_letter_code
_entity_poly.pdbx_strand_id
1 'polypeptide(L)'
;ELDAARFERLTSEGRTALAEDRPDAAADALVEALSLWRGPALVEFADEPFAEAEATRLDQLRLVAQEDRIRAGLALGRHAELVEELRALTLEQPFREAFWEQYMLALYRTGRQAEALQVFGEARMHLADELGIEPGPALKRMEQRILAQDPELDLAPDRDKATPPAPVGPRHNLPLQRTTFVGRERDLAIAAELLAASRLLTLTGAPGSGKTRMALRLASEQTHVYPDGVLFISLAGITDTGRIEPAIAAVFDEVTASDERISAQVDDGADLATRLRDRRCLVVLDNCEQLAGSFGVVGNLLDAAPDLTVLATSRAPLELAGEQEFPVLPLQLPPPDTVPDPSALRAYDAVALLVARARAADPGFDVTPENADAIAGI
;
A
#
# COMPACT_ATOMS: atom_id res chain seq x y z
N GLU A 1 25.75 35.07 -8.68
CA GLU A 1 26.38 33.92 -8.00
C GLU A 1 26.49 32.78 -9.02
N LEU A 2 27.66 32.15 -9.16
CA LEU A 2 27.82 30.99 -10.05
C LEU A 2 27.00 29.83 -9.52
N ASP A 3 26.33 29.06 -10.40
CA ASP A 3 25.49 27.93 -10.02
C ASP A 3 26.25 26.92 -9.13
N ALA A 4 27.52 26.66 -9.40
CA ALA A 4 28.38 25.80 -8.58
C ALA A 4 28.55 26.32 -7.15
N ALA A 5 28.85 27.62 -6.95
CA ALA A 5 28.99 28.18 -5.61
C ALA A 5 27.67 28.20 -4.84
N ARG A 6 26.55 28.41 -5.53
CA ARG A 6 25.20 28.31 -4.94
C ARG A 6 24.89 26.88 -4.53
N PHE A 7 25.22 25.92 -5.38
CA PHE A 7 25.05 24.48 -5.10
C PHE A 7 25.83 24.05 -3.85
N GLU A 8 27.11 24.45 -3.76
CA GLU A 8 27.97 24.13 -2.60
C GLU A 8 27.42 24.74 -1.31
N ARG A 9 26.98 26.00 -1.36
CA ARG A 9 26.38 26.67 -0.21
C ARG A 9 25.12 25.97 0.26
N LEU A 10 24.17 25.69 -0.65
CA LEU A 10 22.92 25.01 -0.35
C LEU A 10 23.15 23.57 0.18
N THR A 11 24.12 22.86 -0.39
CA THR A 11 24.51 21.53 0.12
C THR A 11 25.06 21.63 1.54
N SER A 12 25.89 22.64 1.84
CA SER A 12 26.40 22.86 3.19
C SER A 12 25.31 23.25 4.18
N GLU A 13 24.36 24.11 3.77
CA GLU A 13 23.18 24.47 4.57
C GLU A 13 22.33 23.25 4.91
N GLY A 14 22.04 22.40 3.89
CA GLY A 14 21.30 21.16 4.08
C GLY A 14 21.96 20.20 5.08
N ARG A 15 23.29 20.03 4.99
CA ARG A 15 24.07 19.21 5.93
C ARG A 15 24.04 19.77 7.35
N THR A 16 24.16 21.07 7.49
CA THR A 16 24.08 21.73 8.80
C THR A 16 22.70 21.53 9.40
N ALA A 17 21.63 21.67 8.60
CA ALA A 17 20.26 21.44 9.03
C ALA A 17 20.03 19.98 9.49
N LEU A 18 20.60 18.97 8.77
CA LEU A 18 20.58 17.58 9.21
C LEU A 18 21.30 17.37 10.54
N ALA A 19 22.45 18.00 10.73
CA ALA A 19 23.21 17.89 11.97
C ALA A 19 22.49 18.53 13.18
N GLU A 20 21.62 19.51 12.91
CA GLU A 20 20.78 20.20 13.89
C GLU A 20 19.37 19.58 14.05
N ASP A 21 19.15 18.38 13.50
CA ASP A 21 17.89 17.65 13.54
C ASP A 21 16.71 18.45 12.96
N ARG A 22 16.95 19.17 11.84
CA ARG A 22 15.97 19.95 11.09
C ARG A 22 15.79 19.39 9.66
N PRO A 23 15.16 18.20 9.53
CA PRO A 23 15.09 17.50 8.25
C PRO A 23 14.24 18.25 7.19
N ASP A 24 13.25 19.04 7.59
CA ASP A 24 12.46 19.88 6.65
C ASP A 24 13.36 20.91 5.96
N ALA A 25 14.10 21.69 6.73
CA ALA A 25 15.01 22.71 6.19
C ALA A 25 16.14 22.08 5.35
N ALA A 26 16.59 20.89 5.74
CA ALA A 26 17.58 20.14 4.98
C ALA A 26 17.02 19.68 3.63
N ALA A 27 15.81 19.13 3.61
CA ALA A 27 15.15 18.69 2.38
C ALA A 27 14.97 19.85 1.39
N ASP A 28 14.48 20.99 1.86
CA ASP A 28 14.26 22.18 1.03
C ASP A 28 15.58 22.68 0.40
N ALA A 29 16.62 22.86 1.21
CA ALA A 29 17.92 23.32 0.73
C ALA A 29 18.56 22.34 -0.26
N LEU A 30 18.49 21.03 -0.01
CA LEU A 30 19.08 20.01 -0.87
C LEU A 30 18.28 19.77 -2.16
N VAL A 31 16.97 19.92 -2.14
CA VAL A 31 16.13 19.91 -3.36
C VAL A 31 16.48 21.13 -4.23
N GLU A 32 16.59 22.32 -3.64
CA GLU A 32 17.03 23.53 -4.37
C GLU A 32 18.43 23.35 -4.95
N ALA A 33 19.38 22.81 -4.17
CA ALA A 33 20.74 22.54 -4.62
C ALA A 33 20.75 21.62 -5.85
N LEU A 34 20.06 20.48 -5.77
CA LEU A 34 20.01 19.50 -6.86
C LEU A 34 19.25 20.02 -8.09
N SER A 35 18.32 20.96 -7.94
CA SER A 35 17.59 21.57 -9.05
C SER A 35 18.47 22.45 -9.95
N LEU A 36 19.65 22.86 -9.48
CA LEU A 36 20.63 23.63 -10.27
C LEU A 36 21.32 22.76 -11.33
N TRP A 37 21.24 21.44 -11.23
CA TRP A 37 21.85 20.51 -12.17
C TRP A 37 20.96 20.31 -13.40
N ARG A 38 21.50 20.64 -14.59
CA ARG A 38 20.82 20.47 -15.88
C ARG A 38 21.48 19.40 -16.75
N GLY A 39 22.55 18.77 -16.26
CA GLY A 39 23.36 17.78 -16.95
C GLY A 39 24.69 17.54 -16.24
N PRO A 40 25.68 16.91 -16.90
CA PRO A 40 27.02 16.73 -16.35
C PRO A 40 27.68 18.07 -16.03
N ALA A 41 28.52 18.09 -14.98
CA ALA A 41 29.24 19.30 -14.59
C ALA A 41 30.22 19.75 -15.69
N LEU A 42 30.26 21.05 -15.95
CA LEU A 42 31.22 21.68 -16.83
C LEU A 42 31.31 21.09 -18.25
N VAL A 43 30.22 20.54 -18.77
CA VAL A 43 30.16 19.86 -20.08
C VAL A 43 30.69 20.74 -21.24
N GLU A 44 30.49 22.06 -21.13
CA GLU A 44 31.00 23.03 -22.14
C GLU A 44 32.53 23.17 -22.15
N PHE A 45 33.20 22.67 -21.09
CA PHE A 45 34.66 22.73 -20.90
C PHE A 45 35.28 21.33 -20.81
N ALA A 46 34.60 20.31 -21.34
CA ALA A 46 35.03 18.90 -21.20
C ALA A 46 36.44 18.63 -21.76
N ASP A 47 36.90 19.39 -22.74
CA ASP A 47 38.19 19.24 -23.35
C ASP A 47 39.32 20.02 -22.60
N GLU A 48 38.97 20.75 -21.56
CA GLU A 48 39.94 21.60 -20.84
C GLU A 48 40.47 20.85 -19.59
N PRO A 49 41.81 20.74 -19.42
CA PRO A 49 42.40 19.93 -18.31
C PRO A 49 41.99 20.38 -16.91
N PHE A 50 41.68 21.65 -16.71
CA PHE A 50 41.22 22.16 -15.42
C PHE A 50 39.78 21.72 -15.08
N ALA A 51 38.96 21.47 -16.10
CA ALA A 51 37.55 21.16 -15.93
C ALA A 51 37.33 19.72 -15.45
N GLU A 52 38.18 18.76 -15.83
CA GLU A 52 38.03 17.36 -15.48
C GLU A 52 38.07 17.14 -13.95
N ALA A 53 39.06 17.71 -13.28
CA ALA A 53 39.17 17.58 -11.80
C ALA A 53 37.99 18.24 -11.08
N GLU A 54 37.57 19.40 -11.56
CA GLU A 54 36.48 20.15 -10.95
C GLU A 54 35.11 19.49 -11.25
N ALA A 55 34.89 18.97 -12.45
CA ALA A 55 33.69 18.21 -12.79
C ALA A 55 33.58 16.96 -11.90
N THR A 56 34.66 16.21 -11.76
CA THR A 56 34.68 15.02 -10.86
C THR A 56 34.36 15.43 -9.42
N ARG A 57 34.91 16.52 -8.92
CA ARG A 57 34.65 17.04 -7.57
C ARG A 57 33.16 17.41 -7.40
N LEU A 58 32.59 18.12 -8.37
CA LEU A 58 31.18 18.54 -8.36
C LEU A 58 30.25 17.32 -8.45
N ASP A 59 30.54 16.34 -9.30
CA ASP A 59 29.75 15.11 -9.42
C ASP A 59 29.76 14.30 -8.12
N GLN A 60 30.93 14.21 -7.42
CA GLN A 60 30.98 13.58 -6.10
C GLN A 60 30.15 14.35 -5.06
N LEU A 61 30.19 15.68 -5.09
CA LEU A 61 29.39 16.51 -4.19
C LEU A 61 27.91 16.37 -4.48
N ARG A 62 27.51 16.19 -5.75
CA ARG A 62 26.13 15.90 -6.16
C ARG A 62 25.62 14.59 -5.55
N LEU A 63 26.42 13.51 -5.62
CA LEU A 63 26.07 12.24 -5.02
C LEU A 63 25.89 12.35 -3.49
N VAL A 64 26.75 13.11 -2.83
CA VAL A 64 26.63 13.38 -1.39
C VAL A 64 25.35 14.20 -1.09
N ALA A 65 25.02 15.19 -1.91
CA ALA A 65 23.78 15.96 -1.76
C ALA A 65 22.53 15.09 -1.97
N GLN A 66 22.58 14.10 -2.88
CA GLN A 66 21.51 13.12 -3.06
C GLN A 66 21.34 12.21 -1.83
N GLU A 67 22.46 11.70 -1.27
CA GLU A 67 22.42 10.91 -0.02
C GLU A 67 21.80 11.70 1.12
N ASP A 68 22.24 12.95 1.31
CA ASP A 68 21.75 13.79 2.41
C ASP A 68 20.27 14.17 2.21
N ARG A 69 19.83 14.44 0.96
CA ARG A 69 18.42 14.68 0.65
C ARG A 69 17.55 13.45 0.95
N ILE A 70 18.02 12.26 0.57
CA ILE A 70 17.32 11.01 0.86
C ILE A 70 17.26 10.79 2.37
N ARG A 71 18.36 11.05 3.10
CA ARG A 71 18.39 10.97 4.58
C ARG A 71 17.36 11.91 5.20
N ALA A 72 17.25 13.16 4.72
CA ALA A 72 16.23 14.10 5.15
C ALA A 72 14.82 13.56 4.86
N GLY A 73 14.57 13.02 3.66
CA GLY A 73 13.30 12.40 3.29
C GLY A 73 12.93 11.20 4.16
N LEU A 74 13.91 10.34 4.49
CA LEU A 74 13.71 9.21 5.41
C LEU A 74 13.41 9.68 6.84
N ALA A 75 14.03 10.76 7.31
CA ALA A 75 13.73 11.36 8.60
C ALA A 75 12.33 12.00 8.64
N LEU A 76 11.82 12.49 7.49
CA LEU A 76 10.47 13.04 7.33
C LEU A 76 9.38 11.97 7.08
N GLY A 77 9.73 10.69 7.10
CA GLY A 77 8.76 9.62 6.88
C GLY A 77 8.39 9.34 5.42
N ARG A 78 9.06 9.94 4.42
CA ARG A 78 8.75 9.77 2.99
C ARG A 78 9.30 8.47 2.40
N HIS A 79 9.25 7.37 3.17
CA HIS A 79 9.91 6.11 2.81
C HIS A 79 9.37 5.52 1.51
N ALA A 80 8.03 5.47 1.35
CA ALA A 80 7.38 4.87 0.19
C ALA A 80 7.72 5.60 -1.13
N GLU A 81 7.88 6.93 -1.08
CA GLU A 81 8.22 7.76 -2.22
C GLU A 81 9.67 7.53 -2.69
N LEU A 82 10.56 7.19 -1.74
CA LEU A 82 11.99 7.05 -1.99
C LEU A 82 12.39 5.65 -2.49
N VAL A 83 11.54 4.63 -2.34
CA VAL A 83 11.87 3.23 -2.71
C VAL A 83 12.29 3.11 -4.17
N GLU A 84 11.52 3.65 -5.12
CA GLU A 84 11.84 3.52 -6.55
C GLU A 84 13.06 4.35 -6.95
N GLU A 85 13.25 5.52 -6.37
CA GLU A 85 14.43 6.35 -6.58
C GLU A 85 15.69 5.65 -6.06
N LEU A 86 15.64 5.11 -4.85
CA LEU A 86 16.76 4.38 -4.24
C LEU A 86 17.12 3.14 -5.05
N ARG A 87 16.12 2.42 -5.57
CA ARG A 87 16.35 1.31 -6.48
C ARG A 87 17.12 1.73 -7.73
N ALA A 88 16.75 2.86 -8.35
CA ALA A 88 17.48 3.36 -9.51
C ALA A 88 18.93 3.77 -9.15
N LEU A 89 19.12 4.46 -8.02
CA LEU A 89 20.44 4.89 -7.56
C LEU A 89 21.37 3.71 -7.20
N THR A 90 20.86 2.63 -6.65
CA THR A 90 21.68 1.44 -6.39
C THR A 90 22.15 0.75 -7.67
N LEU A 91 21.38 0.84 -8.77
CA LEU A 91 21.80 0.35 -10.09
C LEU A 91 22.81 1.29 -10.77
N GLU A 92 22.66 2.60 -10.63
CA GLU A 92 23.56 3.60 -11.20
C GLU A 92 24.89 3.70 -10.44
N GLN A 93 24.84 3.48 -9.12
CA GLN A 93 25.98 3.64 -8.20
C GLN A 93 26.15 2.40 -7.31
N PRO A 94 26.42 1.20 -7.90
CA PRO A 94 26.36 -0.08 -7.17
C PRO A 94 27.41 -0.20 -6.06
N PHE A 95 28.48 0.58 -6.09
CA PHE A 95 29.56 0.56 -5.08
C PHE A 95 29.34 1.58 -3.96
N ARG A 96 28.25 2.36 -4.01
CA ARG A 96 27.96 3.37 -3.00
C ARG A 96 27.04 2.80 -1.93
N GLU A 97 27.65 2.20 -0.92
CA GLU A 97 26.93 1.47 0.15
C GLU A 97 25.87 2.30 0.89
N ALA A 98 26.02 3.64 0.94
CA ALA A 98 25.04 4.52 1.55
C ALA A 98 23.65 4.44 0.90
N PHE A 99 23.57 4.29 -0.44
CA PHE A 99 22.29 4.11 -1.13
C PHE A 99 21.65 2.76 -0.82
N TRP A 100 22.44 1.70 -0.70
CA TRP A 100 21.95 0.39 -0.30
C TRP A 100 21.41 0.39 1.14
N GLU A 101 22.13 1.04 2.07
CA GLU A 101 21.69 1.20 3.46
C GLU A 101 20.36 1.96 3.55
N GLN A 102 20.24 3.08 2.82
CA GLN A 102 19.02 3.88 2.77
C GLN A 102 17.86 3.12 2.10
N TYR A 103 18.15 2.32 1.07
CA TYR A 103 17.15 1.48 0.40
C TYR A 103 16.61 0.39 1.33
N MET A 104 17.50 -0.30 2.05
CA MET A 104 17.12 -1.28 3.07
C MET A 104 16.22 -0.64 4.14
N LEU A 105 16.58 0.55 4.63
CA LEU A 105 15.81 1.27 5.64
C LEU A 105 14.42 1.69 5.11
N ALA A 106 14.34 2.20 3.88
CA ALA A 106 13.08 2.57 3.24
C ALA A 106 12.14 1.38 3.10
N LEU A 107 12.66 0.22 2.63
CA LEU A 107 11.90 -1.03 2.52
C LEU A 107 11.44 -1.55 3.89
N TYR A 108 12.31 -1.55 4.89
CA TYR A 108 11.98 -1.98 6.24
C TYR A 108 10.84 -1.15 6.82
N ARG A 109 10.95 0.18 6.77
CA ARG A 109 9.93 1.12 7.27
C ARG A 109 8.61 1.11 6.50
N THR A 110 8.59 0.53 5.30
CA THR A 110 7.36 0.26 4.53
C THR A 110 6.81 -1.15 4.75
N GLY A 111 7.31 -1.89 5.77
CA GLY A 111 6.88 -3.25 6.10
C GLY A 111 7.40 -4.34 5.15
N ARG A 112 8.34 -4.00 4.25
CA ARG A 112 8.90 -4.93 3.23
C ARG A 112 10.22 -5.53 3.72
N GLN A 113 10.24 -6.08 4.95
CA GLN A 113 11.44 -6.62 5.60
C GLN A 113 12.17 -7.67 4.77
N ALA A 114 11.45 -8.61 4.16
CA ALA A 114 12.06 -9.66 3.34
C ALA A 114 12.81 -9.09 2.13
N GLU A 115 12.27 -8.07 1.49
CA GLU A 115 12.90 -7.39 0.36
C GLU A 115 14.11 -6.57 0.82
N ALA A 116 14.05 -5.94 1.99
CA ALA A 116 15.21 -5.24 2.57
C ALA A 116 16.41 -6.18 2.75
N LEU A 117 16.18 -7.42 3.20
CA LEU A 117 17.23 -8.43 3.35
C LEU A 117 17.72 -8.98 1.99
N GLN A 118 16.85 -9.06 0.97
CA GLN A 118 17.27 -9.40 -0.40
C GLN A 118 18.19 -8.33 -0.97
N VAL A 119 17.89 -7.06 -0.77
CA VAL A 119 18.71 -5.91 -1.19
C VAL A 119 20.12 -5.98 -0.58
N PHE A 120 20.26 -6.41 0.69
CA PHE A 120 21.59 -6.68 1.27
C PHE A 120 22.34 -7.77 0.51
N GLY A 121 21.66 -8.86 0.14
CA GLY A 121 22.26 -9.93 -0.67
C GLY A 121 22.74 -9.45 -2.05
N GLU A 122 21.96 -8.58 -2.70
CA GLU A 122 22.32 -7.96 -3.98
C GLU A 122 23.56 -7.05 -3.83
N ALA A 123 23.58 -6.17 -2.83
CA ALA A 123 24.72 -5.32 -2.54
C ALA A 123 25.99 -6.14 -2.29
N ARG A 124 25.88 -7.23 -1.51
CA ARG A 124 26.99 -8.12 -1.21
C ARG A 124 27.53 -8.80 -2.48
N MET A 125 26.65 -9.27 -3.36
CA MET A 125 27.06 -9.87 -4.63
C MET A 125 27.81 -8.87 -5.50
N HIS A 126 27.30 -7.64 -5.67
CA HIS A 126 27.98 -6.60 -6.45
C HIS A 126 29.38 -6.28 -5.92
N LEU A 127 29.50 -6.14 -4.60
CA LEU A 127 30.80 -5.83 -3.96
C LEU A 127 31.78 -7.00 -4.06
N ALA A 128 31.31 -8.25 -3.92
CA ALA A 128 32.14 -9.43 -4.00
C ALA A 128 32.59 -9.73 -5.44
N ASP A 129 31.67 -9.68 -6.43
CA ASP A 129 31.92 -10.07 -7.81
C ASP A 129 32.80 -9.04 -8.54
N GLU A 130 32.58 -7.75 -8.31
CA GLU A 130 33.26 -6.69 -9.04
C GLU A 130 34.52 -6.18 -8.33
N LEU A 131 34.53 -6.14 -6.98
CA LEU A 131 35.63 -5.57 -6.19
C LEU A 131 36.34 -6.62 -5.31
N GLY A 132 35.80 -7.82 -5.16
CA GLY A 132 36.37 -8.85 -4.28
C GLY A 132 36.31 -8.50 -2.79
N ILE A 133 35.40 -7.63 -2.36
CA ILE A 133 35.29 -7.17 -0.98
C ILE A 133 33.92 -7.52 -0.38
N GLU A 134 33.91 -7.61 0.95
CA GLU A 134 32.65 -7.76 1.71
C GLU A 134 32.04 -6.39 2.02
N PRO A 135 30.69 -6.32 2.21
CA PRO A 135 30.03 -5.09 2.64
C PRO A 135 30.66 -4.45 3.88
N GLY A 136 30.68 -3.13 3.90
CA GLY A 136 31.21 -2.36 5.01
C GLY A 136 30.42 -2.49 6.31
N PRO A 137 30.97 -1.98 7.41
CA PRO A 137 30.35 -2.14 8.74
C PRO A 137 28.97 -1.51 8.88
N ALA A 138 28.68 -0.42 8.14
CA ALA A 138 27.39 0.27 8.20
C ALA A 138 26.28 -0.61 7.62
N LEU A 139 26.49 -1.14 6.40
CA LEU A 139 25.53 -2.00 5.72
C LEU A 139 25.30 -3.32 6.47
N LYS A 140 26.38 -3.94 7.03
CA LYS A 140 26.26 -5.13 7.89
C LYS A 140 25.46 -4.86 9.17
N ARG A 141 25.66 -3.69 9.80
CA ARG A 141 24.85 -3.29 10.96
C ARG A 141 23.39 -3.11 10.59
N MET A 142 23.08 -2.53 9.43
CA MET A 142 21.71 -2.37 8.97
C MET A 142 21.01 -3.73 8.83
N GLU A 143 21.66 -4.72 8.18
CA GLU A 143 21.15 -6.09 8.09
C GLU A 143 20.85 -6.67 9.48
N GLN A 144 21.81 -6.59 10.42
CA GLN A 144 21.64 -7.12 11.77
C GLN A 144 20.48 -6.45 12.53
N ARG A 145 20.36 -5.13 12.41
CA ARG A 145 19.25 -4.36 13.02
C ARG A 145 17.90 -4.75 12.45
N ILE A 146 17.80 -4.96 11.12
CA ILE A 146 16.57 -5.42 10.45
C ILE A 146 16.22 -6.84 10.91
N LEU A 147 17.19 -7.75 11.02
CA LEU A 147 16.97 -9.11 11.52
C LEU A 147 16.51 -9.13 12.99
N ALA A 148 17.06 -8.22 13.81
CA ALA A 148 16.68 -8.07 15.20
C ALA A 148 15.38 -7.29 15.41
N GLN A 149 14.78 -6.75 14.35
CA GLN A 149 13.62 -5.84 14.42
C GLN A 149 13.86 -4.71 15.44
N ASP A 150 15.02 -4.05 15.30
CA ASP A 150 15.48 -3.02 16.23
C ASP A 150 14.52 -1.82 16.23
N PRO A 151 13.88 -1.48 17.37
CA PRO A 151 12.93 -0.36 17.46
C PRO A 151 13.52 1.00 17.08
N GLU A 152 14.85 1.17 17.17
CA GLU A 152 15.50 2.42 16.73
C GLU A 152 15.51 2.60 15.19
N LEU A 153 15.19 1.57 14.42
CA LEU A 153 14.97 1.70 12.97
C LEU A 153 13.64 2.38 12.68
N ASP A 154 12.68 2.30 13.59
CA ASP A 154 11.42 3.01 13.45
C ASP A 154 11.63 4.51 13.64
N LEU A 155 10.80 5.34 13.01
CA LEU A 155 10.83 6.77 13.27
C LEU A 155 10.36 7.03 14.70
N ALA A 156 11.20 7.71 15.48
CA ALA A 156 10.75 8.23 16.77
C ALA A 156 9.58 9.21 16.53
N PRO A 157 8.46 9.08 17.26
CA PRO A 157 7.36 10.01 17.13
C PRO A 157 7.85 11.43 17.50
N ASP A 158 7.70 12.36 16.56
CA ASP A 158 8.11 13.76 16.69
C ASP A 158 7.30 14.44 17.80
N ARG A 159 7.92 14.67 18.97
CA ARG A 159 7.27 15.15 20.21
C ARG A 159 6.86 16.64 20.17
N ASP A 160 7.27 17.43 19.18
CA ASP A 160 7.14 18.90 19.23
C ASP A 160 6.39 19.56 18.06
N LYS A 161 5.84 18.82 17.15
CA LYS A 161 5.00 19.39 16.09
C LYS A 161 3.56 18.90 16.21
N ALA A 162 2.73 19.71 16.89
CA ALA A 162 1.29 19.74 16.66
C ALA A 162 1.01 20.28 15.24
N THR A 163 1.47 19.60 14.22
CA THR A 163 0.97 19.71 12.86
C THR A 163 -0.31 18.89 12.82
N PRO A 164 -1.41 19.38 12.22
CA PRO A 164 -2.58 18.53 12.03
C PRO A 164 -2.09 17.24 11.34
N PRO A 165 -2.50 16.06 11.80
CA PRO A 165 -1.95 14.80 11.33
C PRO A 165 -2.01 14.79 9.81
N ALA A 166 -0.85 14.58 9.18
CA ALA A 166 -0.79 14.17 7.78
C ALA A 166 -1.76 13.00 7.62
N PRO A 167 -2.55 12.92 6.55
CA PRO A 167 -3.53 11.87 6.40
C PRO A 167 -2.80 10.53 6.56
N VAL A 168 -3.04 9.89 7.70
CA VAL A 168 -2.62 8.50 7.95
C VAL A 168 -3.19 7.73 6.78
N GLY A 169 -2.35 7.06 5.99
CA GLY A 169 -2.82 6.22 4.90
C GLY A 169 -3.95 5.34 5.43
N PRO A 170 -4.93 4.98 4.61
CA PRO A 170 -6.11 4.30 5.08
C PRO A 170 -5.72 3.05 5.87
N ARG A 171 -6.14 2.99 7.14
CA ARG A 171 -5.86 1.87 8.04
C ARG A 171 -6.65 0.67 7.60
N HIS A 172 -6.03 -0.29 7.00
CA HIS A 172 -6.70 -1.51 6.55
C HIS A 172 -5.73 -2.66 6.29
N ASN A 173 -6.23 -3.89 6.41
CA ASN A 173 -5.56 -5.11 5.99
C ASN A 173 -6.18 -5.71 4.71
N LEU A 174 -6.81 -4.88 3.86
CA LEU A 174 -7.45 -5.35 2.63
C LEU A 174 -6.42 -6.02 1.72
N PRO A 175 -6.69 -7.23 1.20
CA PRO A 175 -5.81 -7.91 0.26
C PRO A 175 -5.63 -7.13 -1.04
N LEU A 176 -4.40 -7.06 -1.54
CA LEU A 176 -4.08 -6.42 -2.81
C LEU A 176 -4.83 -7.08 -3.97
N GLN A 177 -5.63 -6.31 -4.68
CA GLN A 177 -6.32 -6.75 -5.89
C GLN A 177 -5.36 -6.74 -7.09
N ARG A 178 -4.72 -7.88 -7.38
CA ARG A 178 -3.73 -8.02 -8.47
C ARG A 178 -4.35 -7.93 -9.87
N THR A 179 -5.66 -7.92 -9.99
CA THR A 179 -6.36 -7.93 -11.28
C THR A 179 -7.41 -6.86 -11.30
N THR A 180 -7.59 -6.18 -12.44
CA THR A 180 -8.58 -5.14 -12.66
C THR A 180 -9.99 -5.63 -12.30
N PHE A 181 -10.76 -4.80 -11.60
CA PHE A 181 -12.18 -4.98 -11.39
C PHE A 181 -12.90 -4.50 -12.66
N VAL A 182 -13.76 -5.33 -13.24
CA VAL A 182 -14.43 -5.07 -14.51
C VAL A 182 -15.94 -5.10 -14.32
N GLY A 183 -16.61 -4.07 -14.81
CA GLY A 183 -18.07 -3.91 -14.75
C GLY A 183 -18.60 -3.60 -13.34
N ARG A 184 -19.93 -3.57 -13.21
CA ARG A 184 -20.66 -3.40 -11.95
C ARG A 184 -20.50 -2.03 -11.26
N GLU A 185 -20.15 -0.99 -12.00
CA GLU A 185 -20.04 0.37 -11.43
C GLU A 185 -21.36 0.81 -10.79
N ARG A 186 -22.49 0.42 -11.43
CA ARG A 186 -23.84 0.70 -10.90
C ARG A 186 -24.13 -0.10 -9.63
N ASP A 187 -23.75 -1.38 -9.58
CA ASP A 187 -23.93 -2.24 -8.41
C ASP A 187 -23.10 -1.72 -7.23
N LEU A 188 -21.87 -1.29 -7.48
CA LEU A 188 -21.00 -0.68 -6.48
C LEU A 188 -21.58 0.63 -5.91
N ALA A 189 -22.13 1.49 -6.78
CA ALA A 189 -22.75 2.74 -6.34
C ALA A 189 -23.95 2.47 -5.44
N ILE A 190 -24.85 1.54 -5.83
CA ILE A 190 -26.01 1.16 -5.00
C ILE A 190 -25.56 0.53 -3.68
N ALA A 191 -24.57 -0.38 -3.71
CA ALA A 191 -24.06 -1.00 -2.50
C ALA A 191 -23.40 0.01 -1.56
N ALA A 192 -22.73 1.04 -2.10
CA ALA A 192 -22.15 2.13 -1.30
C ALA A 192 -23.23 2.97 -0.62
N GLU A 193 -24.33 3.28 -1.31
CA GLU A 193 -25.48 3.98 -0.74
C GLU A 193 -26.14 3.16 0.39
N LEU A 194 -26.33 1.86 0.18
CA LEU A 194 -26.86 0.95 1.19
C LEU A 194 -25.93 0.83 2.42
N LEU A 195 -24.63 0.72 2.19
CA LEU A 195 -23.62 0.66 3.27
C LEU A 195 -23.60 1.96 4.09
N ALA A 196 -23.81 3.11 3.44
CA ALA A 196 -23.91 4.40 4.13
C ALA A 196 -25.21 4.56 4.93
N ALA A 197 -26.28 3.90 4.51
CA ALA A 197 -27.62 3.98 5.13
C ALA A 197 -27.85 2.93 6.21
N SER A 198 -27.02 1.88 6.29
CA SER A 198 -27.18 0.76 7.23
C SER A 198 -25.86 0.42 7.92
N ARG A 199 -25.95 -0.22 9.10
CA ARG A 199 -24.76 -0.70 9.82
C ARG A 199 -24.39 -2.14 9.50
N LEU A 200 -25.25 -2.85 8.77
CA LEU A 200 -25.02 -4.22 8.33
C LEU A 200 -25.50 -4.38 6.90
N LEU A 201 -24.57 -4.57 5.98
CA LEU A 201 -24.84 -4.88 4.59
C LEU A 201 -24.31 -6.28 4.26
N THR A 202 -25.18 -7.16 3.76
CA THR A 202 -24.82 -8.50 3.32
C THR A 202 -24.90 -8.63 1.81
N LEU A 203 -23.77 -8.87 1.17
CA LEU A 203 -23.70 -9.21 -0.25
C LEU A 203 -24.05 -10.69 -0.43
N THR A 204 -25.25 -10.98 -0.95
CA THR A 204 -25.74 -12.37 -1.13
C THR A 204 -25.56 -12.82 -2.57
N GLY A 205 -25.52 -14.13 -2.83
CA GLY A 205 -25.48 -14.69 -4.18
C GLY A 205 -24.74 -16.01 -4.34
N ALA A 206 -24.81 -16.56 -5.54
CA ALA A 206 -24.21 -17.85 -5.88
C ALA A 206 -22.67 -17.87 -5.69
N PRO A 207 -22.06 -19.05 -5.47
CA PRO A 207 -20.61 -19.20 -5.54
C PRO A 207 -20.07 -18.70 -6.88
N GLY A 208 -18.94 -17.99 -6.87
CA GLY A 208 -18.33 -17.45 -8.09
C GLY A 208 -18.99 -16.16 -8.63
N SER A 209 -20.09 -15.67 -8.05
CA SER A 209 -20.73 -14.42 -8.50
C SER A 209 -19.88 -13.15 -8.29
N GLY A 210 -18.77 -13.23 -7.56
CA GLY A 210 -17.84 -12.11 -7.34
C GLY A 210 -18.11 -11.30 -6.07
N LYS A 211 -18.83 -11.82 -5.08
CA LYS A 211 -19.16 -11.18 -3.81
C LYS A 211 -17.91 -10.65 -3.07
N THR A 212 -16.92 -11.51 -2.85
CA THR A 212 -15.66 -11.13 -2.19
C THR A 212 -14.94 -10.00 -2.93
N ARG A 213 -14.89 -10.07 -4.27
CA ARG A 213 -14.25 -9.00 -5.07
C ARG A 213 -14.99 -7.67 -4.96
N MET A 214 -16.33 -7.74 -4.97
CA MET A 214 -17.20 -6.56 -4.81
C MET A 214 -17.05 -5.99 -3.39
N ALA A 215 -17.03 -6.82 -2.35
CA ALA A 215 -16.82 -6.40 -0.97
C ALA A 215 -15.46 -5.70 -0.80
N LEU A 216 -14.38 -6.28 -1.32
CA LEU A 216 -13.04 -5.69 -1.28
C LEU A 216 -12.95 -4.38 -2.03
N ARG A 217 -13.59 -4.28 -3.20
CA ARG A 217 -13.65 -3.06 -3.99
C ARG A 217 -14.41 -1.96 -3.25
N LEU A 218 -15.61 -2.26 -2.77
CA LEU A 218 -16.44 -1.37 -1.97
C LEU A 218 -15.69 -0.89 -0.73
N ALA A 219 -15.11 -1.80 0.04
CA ALA A 219 -14.35 -1.48 1.24
C ALA A 219 -13.13 -0.57 0.96
N SER A 220 -12.41 -0.81 -0.14
CA SER A 220 -11.25 0.00 -0.52
C SER A 220 -11.64 1.44 -0.90
N GLU A 221 -12.81 1.64 -1.50
CA GLU A 221 -13.34 2.97 -1.83
C GLU A 221 -13.86 3.73 -0.60
N GLN A 222 -14.19 3.02 0.48
CA GLN A 222 -14.75 3.58 1.71
C GLN A 222 -13.71 3.82 2.82
N THR A 223 -12.43 3.55 2.59
CA THR A 223 -11.38 3.71 3.62
C THR A 223 -11.32 5.09 4.25
N HIS A 224 -11.66 6.15 3.50
CA HIS A 224 -11.71 7.52 3.98
C HIS A 224 -12.92 7.82 4.90
N VAL A 225 -13.96 6.98 4.86
CA VAL A 225 -15.18 7.09 5.69
C VAL A 225 -14.96 6.48 7.08
N TYR A 226 -14.06 5.49 7.18
CA TYR A 226 -13.78 4.73 8.40
C TYR A 226 -12.37 5.00 8.93
N PRO A 227 -12.15 6.12 9.63
CA PRO A 227 -10.83 6.58 10.05
C PRO A 227 -10.14 5.67 11.06
N ASP A 228 -10.91 4.88 11.83
CA ASP A 228 -10.37 3.95 12.82
C ASP A 228 -10.07 2.55 12.25
N GLY A 229 -10.39 2.32 10.97
CA GLY A 229 -9.91 1.16 10.23
C GLY A 229 -10.96 0.43 9.38
N VAL A 230 -10.45 -0.27 8.36
CA VAL A 230 -11.22 -1.23 7.55
C VAL A 230 -10.57 -2.61 7.73
N LEU A 231 -11.31 -3.50 8.39
CA LEU A 231 -10.83 -4.80 8.86
C LEU A 231 -11.38 -5.90 7.95
N PHE A 232 -10.52 -6.60 7.23
CA PHE A 232 -10.93 -7.74 6.41
C PHE A 232 -10.65 -9.06 7.14
N ILE A 233 -11.67 -9.86 7.34
CA ILE A 233 -11.62 -11.16 8.02
C ILE A 233 -12.19 -12.23 7.10
N SER A 234 -11.38 -13.18 6.66
CA SER A 234 -11.84 -14.36 5.94
C SER A 234 -12.27 -15.46 6.91
N LEU A 235 -13.53 -15.83 6.83
CA LEU A 235 -14.09 -16.90 7.66
C LEU A 235 -13.94 -18.30 7.03
N ALA A 236 -13.26 -18.42 5.87
CA ALA A 236 -13.13 -19.67 5.11
C ALA A 236 -12.50 -20.83 5.91
N GLY A 237 -11.65 -20.53 6.90
CA GLY A 237 -11.01 -21.54 7.76
C GLY A 237 -11.61 -21.63 9.18
N ILE A 238 -12.66 -20.88 9.48
CA ILE A 238 -13.27 -20.83 10.81
C ILE A 238 -14.52 -21.73 10.81
N THR A 239 -14.50 -22.76 11.61
CA THR A 239 -15.62 -23.71 11.79
C THR A 239 -16.35 -23.52 13.11
N ASP A 240 -15.78 -22.74 14.02
CA ASP A 240 -16.34 -22.44 15.35
C ASP A 240 -16.65 -20.94 15.45
N THR A 241 -17.91 -20.62 15.74
CA THR A 241 -18.39 -19.24 15.88
C THR A 241 -17.75 -18.49 17.04
N GLY A 242 -17.32 -19.18 18.10
CA GLY A 242 -16.56 -18.59 19.21
C GLY A 242 -15.20 -18.01 18.78
N ARG A 243 -14.73 -18.30 17.55
CA ARG A 243 -13.48 -17.78 17.02
C ARG A 243 -13.66 -16.50 16.17
N ILE A 244 -14.89 -16.06 15.89
CA ILE A 244 -15.15 -14.85 15.09
C ILE A 244 -14.64 -13.61 15.83
N GLU A 245 -15.03 -13.44 17.10
CA GLU A 245 -14.64 -12.29 17.91
C GLU A 245 -13.12 -12.20 18.12
N PRO A 246 -12.41 -13.29 18.51
CA PRO A 246 -10.95 -13.30 18.56
C PRO A 246 -10.28 -12.97 17.20
N ALA A 247 -10.85 -13.40 16.07
CA ALA A 247 -10.32 -13.10 14.75
C ALA A 247 -10.46 -11.60 14.40
N ILE A 248 -11.61 -10.99 14.73
CA ILE A 248 -11.81 -9.55 14.56
C ILE A 248 -10.84 -8.77 15.46
N ALA A 249 -10.68 -9.19 16.74
CA ALA A 249 -9.79 -8.57 17.71
C ALA A 249 -8.33 -8.57 17.20
N ALA A 250 -7.85 -9.72 16.73
CA ALA A 250 -6.48 -9.85 16.20
C ALA A 250 -6.22 -8.92 15.00
N VAL A 251 -7.17 -8.84 14.06
CA VAL A 251 -7.07 -7.95 12.91
C VAL A 251 -7.19 -6.48 13.32
N PHE A 252 -8.03 -6.16 14.29
CA PHE A 252 -8.14 -4.81 14.84
C PHE A 252 -6.81 -4.37 15.45
N ASP A 253 -6.16 -5.23 16.23
CA ASP A 253 -4.84 -4.96 16.82
C ASP A 253 -3.78 -4.74 15.75
N GLU A 254 -3.74 -5.58 14.72
CA GLU A 254 -2.83 -5.44 13.58
C GLU A 254 -3.02 -4.09 12.85
N VAL A 255 -4.26 -3.74 12.51
CA VAL A 255 -4.58 -2.53 11.75
C VAL A 255 -4.38 -1.25 12.58
N THR A 256 -4.52 -1.32 13.90
CA THR A 256 -4.40 -0.18 14.81
C THR A 256 -3.07 -0.12 15.56
N ALA A 257 -2.18 -1.09 15.39
CA ALA A 257 -0.89 -1.19 16.09
C ALA A 257 -0.02 0.07 15.98
N SER A 258 -0.13 0.81 14.87
CA SER A 258 0.61 2.05 14.63
C SER A 258 -0.05 3.31 15.20
N ASP A 259 -1.21 3.20 15.84
CA ASP A 259 -1.91 4.35 16.43
C ASP A 259 -1.78 4.38 17.96
N GLU A 260 -0.84 5.20 18.44
CA GLU A 260 -0.63 5.40 19.88
C GLU A 260 -1.90 5.87 20.63
N ARG A 261 -2.83 6.56 19.97
CA ARG A 261 -4.09 6.99 20.58
C ARG A 261 -5.02 5.81 20.83
N ILE A 262 -4.98 4.79 19.97
CA ILE A 262 -5.77 3.57 20.12
C ILE A 262 -5.07 2.62 21.07
N SER A 263 -3.76 2.39 20.91
CA SER A 263 -2.99 1.50 21.78
C SER A 263 -2.88 1.99 23.22
N ALA A 264 -2.81 3.30 23.47
CA ALA A 264 -2.79 3.88 24.82
C ALA A 264 -4.15 3.80 25.55
N GLN A 265 -5.24 3.57 24.85
CA GLN A 265 -6.60 3.44 25.39
C GLN A 265 -7.08 1.99 25.50
N VAL A 266 -6.32 1.05 24.95
CA VAL A 266 -6.65 -0.39 25.05
C VAL A 266 -6.15 -0.89 26.39
N ASP A 267 -7.10 -1.16 27.29
CA ASP A 267 -6.85 -1.99 28.47
C ASP A 267 -6.66 -3.43 27.96
N ASP A 268 -5.48 -4.05 28.19
CA ASP A 268 -5.13 -5.40 27.72
C ASP A 268 -6.15 -6.51 28.14
N GLY A 269 -7.11 -6.17 29.01
CA GLY A 269 -8.19 -7.03 29.45
C GLY A 269 -9.58 -6.66 28.94
N ALA A 270 -9.74 -5.58 28.15
CA ALA A 270 -11.05 -5.16 27.68
C ALA A 270 -11.56 -6.06 26.53
N ASP A 271 -12.85 -6.42 26.58
CA ASP A 271 -13.51 -7.16 25.49
C ASP A 271 -13.56 -6.34 24.19
N LEU A 272 -13.69 -7.02 23.05
CA LEU A 272 -13.71 -6.39 21.73
C LEU A 272 -14.83 -5.34 21.61
N ALA A 273 -15.99 -5.59 22.20
CA ALA A 273 -17.13 -4.69 22.18
C ALA A 273 -16.80 -3.33 22.83
N THR A 274 -16.11 -3.36 23.98
CA THR A 274 -15.62 -2.16 24.67
C THR A 274 -14.59 -1.40 23.82
N ARG A 275 -13.69 -2.12 23.15
CA ARG A 275 -12.63 -1.56 22.33
C ARG A 275 -13.17 -0.88 21.05
N LEU A 276 -14.28 -1.37 20.48
CA LEU A 276 -14.92 -0.84 19.28
C LEU A 276 -15.98 0.22 19.57
N ARG A 277 -16.41 0.43 20.82
CA ARG A 277 -17.55 1.26 21.20
C ARG A 277 -17.53 2.68 20.61
N ASP A 278 -16.38 3.34 20.67
CA ASP A 278 -16.18 4.71 20.23
C ASP A 278 -15.36 4.78 18.94
N ARG A 279 -15.42 3.72 18.12
CA ARG A 279 -14.62 3.60 16.90
C ARG A 279 -15.49 3.50 15.66
N ARG A 280 -15.14 4.31 14.67
CA ARG A 280 -15.78 4.30 13.37
C ARG A 280 -15.01 3.37 12.43
N CYS A 281 -15.31 2.07 12.53
CA CYS A 281 -14.66 0.99 11.78
C CYS A 281 -15.61 0.32 10.78
N LEU A 282 -15.06 -0.22 9.70
CA LEU A 282 -15.73 -1.14 8.80
C LEU A 282 -15.13 -2.55 8.98
N VAL A 283 -15.95 -3.50 9.39
CA VAL A 283 -15.58 -4.92 9.45
C VAL A 283 -16.11 -5.65 8.23
N VAL A 284 -15.23 -6.20 7.41
CA VAL A 284 -15.57 -7.00 6.22
C VAL A 284 -15.43 -8.48 6.57
N LEU A 285 -16.56 -9.19 6.64
CA LEU A 285 -16.62 -10.64 6.91
C LEU A 285 -16.84 -11.40 5.61
N ASP A 286 -15.84 -12.15 5.17
CA ASP A 286 -15.92 -12.92 3.93
C ASP A 286 -16.19 -14.40 4.18
N ASN A 287 -17.03 -15.01 3.34
CA ASN A 287 -17.47 -16.41 3.40
C ASN A 287 -18.29 -16.77 4.66
N CYS A 288 -19.27 -15.94 5.02
CA CYS A 288 -20.14 -16.18 6.18
C CYS A 288 -20.97 -17.47 6.10
N GLU A 289 -21.22 -17.98 4.88
CA GLU A 289 -21.97 -19.24 4.72
C GLU A 289 -21.39 -20.46 5.39
N GLN A 290 -20.12 -20.43 5.81
CA GLN A 290 -19.48 -21.54 6.52
C GLN A 290 -19.96 -21.68 7.96
N LEU A 291 -20.53 -20.63 8.53
CA LEU A 291 -20.95 -20.54 9.93
C LEU A 291 -22.47 -20.40 10.07
N ALA A 292 -23.24 -20.98 9.16
CA ALA A 292 -24.70 -20.83 9.08
C ALA A 292 -25.39 -20.89 10.45
N GLY A 293 -26.13 -19.83 10.80
CA GLY A 293 -27.02 -19.78 11.95
C GLY A 293 -26.42 -19.28 13.28
N SER A 294 -25.21 -18.68 13.28
CA SER A 294 -24.52 -18.33 14.55
C SER A 294 -23.83 -16.95 14.53
N PHE A 295 -24.45 -15.97 13.89
CA PHE A 295 -23.90 -14.59 13.84
C PHE A 295 -24.36 -13.69 15.00
N GLY A 296 -24.90 -14.25 16.09
CA GLY A 296 -25.28 -13.49 17.28
C GLY A 296 -24.13 -12.63 17.85
N VAL A 297 -22.87 -13.09 17.71
CA VAL A 297 -21.69 -12.30 18.10
C VAL A 297 -21.59 -10.99 17.30
N VAL A 298 -21.91 -11.01 15.99
CA VAL A 298 -21.89 -9.81 15.14
C VAL A 298 -23.02 -8.86 15.55
N GLY A 299 -24.22 -9.41 15.87
CA GLY A 299 -25.32 -8.62 16.42
C GLY A 299 -24.94 -7.94 17.74
N ASN A 300 -24.33 -8.67 18.67
CA ASN A 300 -23.87 -8.11 19.94
C ASN A 300 -22.82 -7.01 19.76
N LEU A 301 -21.88 -7.14 18.81
CA LEU A 301 -20.91 -6.13 18.50
C LEU A 301 -21.56 -4.87 17.91
N LEU A 302 -22.54 -5.02 17.00
CA LEU A 302 -23.31 -3.91 16.45
C LEU A 302 -24.14 -3.17 17.53
N ASP A 303 -24.68 -3.90 18.51
CA ASP A 303 -25.42 -3.30 19.63
C ASP A 303 -24.49 -2.52 20.58
N ALA A 304 -23.28 -3.03 20.81
CA ALA A 304 -22.32 -2.44 21.74
C ALA A 304 -21.50 -1.29 21.12
N ALA A 305 -21.31 -1.26 19.79
CA ALA A 305 -20.52 -0.28 19.06
C ALA A 305 -21.38 0.48 18.02
N PRO A 306 -21.91 1.69 18.37
CA PRO A 306 -22.86 2.42 17.53
C PRO A 306 -22.29 2.84 16.16
N ASP A 307 -20.98 3.13 16.08
CA ASP A 307 -20.29 3.60 14.87
C ASP A 307 -19.62 2.45 14.08
N LEU A 308 -19.80 1.19 14.53
CA LEU A 308 -19.36 0.02 13.81
C LEU A 308 -20.29 -0.27 12.63
N THR A 309 -19.68 -0.52 11.46
CA THR A 309 -20.38 -1.01 10.27
C THR A 309 -19.83 -2.37 9.88
N VAL A 310 -20.69 -3.27 9.44
CA VAL A 310 -20.32 -4.61 8.98
C VAL A 310 -20.76 -4.79 7.52
N LEU A 311 -19.81 -5.26 6.69
CA LEU A 311 -20.04 -5.69 5.32
C LEU A 311 -19.77 -7.21 5.24
N ALA A 312 -20.79 -7.98 5.02
CA ALA A 312 -20.69 -9.44 4.96
C ALA A 312 -20.81 -9.97 3.52
N THR A 313 -20.15 -11.07 3.21
CA THR A 313 -20.42 -11.88 2.01
C THR A 313 -20.95 -13.23 2.40
N SER A 314 -22.06 -13.65 1.83
CA SER A 314 -22.71 -14.92 2.13
C SER A 314 -23.46 -15.46 0.91
N ARG A 315 -23.88 -16.74 0.97
CA ARG A 315 -24.83 -17.32 -0.01
C ARG A 315 -26.28 -16.95 0.30
N ALA A 316 -26.56 -16.71 1.59
CA ALA A 316 -27.86 -16.37 2.13
C ALA A 316 -27.72 -15.23 3.14
N PRO A 317 -28.81 -14.54 3.51
CA PRO A 317 -28.80 -13.57 4.60
C PRO A 317 -28.29 -14.16 5.91
N LEU A 318 -27.76 -13.28 6.79
CA LEU A 318 -27.31 -13.67 8.14
C LEU A 318 -28.44 -13.75 9.14
N GLU A 319 -29.64 -13.26 8.78
CA GLU A 319 -30.85 -13.21 9.60
C GLU A 319 -30.68 -12.38 10.87
N LEU A 320 -29.92 -11.27 10.80
CA LEU A 320 -29.68 -10.36 11.90
C LEU A 320 -30.59 -9.12 11.82
N ALA A 321 -30.95 -8.58 12.97
CA ALA A 321 -31.74 -7.37 13.04
C ALA A 321 -31.00 -6.18 12.39
N GLY A 322 -31.67 -5.45 11.51
CA GLY A 322 -31.12 -4.30 10.79
C GLY A 322 -30.24 -4.67 9.60
N GLU A 323 -30.19 -5.95 9.22
CA GLU A 323 -29.50 -6.41 8.03
C GLU A 323 -30.14 -5.82 6.76
N GLN A 324 -29.32 -5.25 5.89
CA GLN A 324 -29.66 -4.88 4.54
C GLN A 324 -29.03 -5.86 3.57
N GLU A 325 -29.82 -6.41 2.67
CA GLU A 325 -29.32 -7.34 1.64
C GLU A 325 -29.04 -6.64 0.33
N PHE A 326 -27.99 -7.07 -0.34
CA PHE A 326 -27.70 -6.75 -1.73
C PHE A 326 -27.37 -8.01 -2.53
N PRO A 327 -28.23 -8.44 -3.46
CA PRO A 327 -28.00 -9.64 -4.27
C PRO A 327 -26.96 -9.38 -5.36
N VAL A 328 -25.83 -10.06 -5.30
CA VAL A 328 -24.78 -10.04 -6.32
C VAL A 328 -25.09 -11.07 -7.38
N LEU A 329 -25.79 -10.65 -8.42
CA LEU A 329 -26.15 -11.50 -9.57
C LEU A 329 -24.90 -11.86 -10.38
N PRO A 330 -24.89 -12.93 -11.18
CA PRO A 330 -23.85 -13.17 -12.19
C PRO A 330 -23.70 -11.99 -13.16
N LEU A 331 -22.53 -11.85 -13.75
CA LEU A 331 -22.32 -10.83 -14.79
C LEU A 331 -23.26 -11.07 -15.97
N GLN A 332 -23.69 -9.98 -16.59
CA GLN A 332 -24.58 -10.07 -17.75
C GLN A 332 -23.89 -10.77 -18.92
N LEU A 333 -24.58 -11.79 -19.45
CA LEU A 333 -24.18 -12.53 -20.63
C LEU A 333 -24.98 -12.04 -21.87
N PRO A 334 -24.41 -12.13 -23.07
CA PRO A 334 -25.21 -11.94 -24.30
C PRO A 334 -26.35 -12.95 -24.34
N PRO A 335 -27.55 -12.57 -24.86
CA PRO A 335 -28.62 -13.52 -25.07
C PRO A 335 -28.21 -14.61 -26.07
N PRO A 336 -28.63 -15.89 -25.88
CA PRO A 336 -28.17 -17.03 -26.67
C PRO A 336 -28.50 -16.94 -28.17
N ASP A 337 -29.49 -16.12 -28.56
CA ASP A 337 -29.94 -15.97 -29.96
C ASP A 337 -29.44 -14.67 -30.62
N THR A 338 -28.48 -13.99 -30.01
CA THR A 338 -27.92 -12.74 -30.54
C THR A 338 -26.91 -13.05 -31.65
N VAL A 339 -27.11 -12.43 -32.84
CA VAL A 339 -26.07 -12.42 -33.86
C VAL A 339 -24.88 -11.65 -33.31
N PRO A 340 -23.71 -12.28 -33.14
CA PRO A 340 -22.61 -11.69 -32.39
C PRO A 340 -21.91 -10.60 -33.21
N ASP A 341 -22.32 -9.35 -32.99
CA ASP A 341 -21.51 -8.20 -33.39
C ASP A 341 -20.39 -7.99 -32.37
N PRO A 342 -19.11 -8.02 -32.77
CA PRO A 342 -17.98 -7.82 -31.85
C PRO A 342 -18.07 -6.57 -31.00
N SER A 343 -18.62 -5.48 -31.53
CA SER A 343 -18.78 -4.22 -30.79
C SER A 343 -19.89 -4.31 -29.74
N ALA A 344 -20.99 -4.96 -30.04
CA ALA A 344 -22.10 -5.18 -29.11
C ALA A 344 -21.71 -6.18 -27.99
N LEU A 345 -20.93 -7.23 -28.31
CA LEU A 345 -20.47 -8.21 -27.32
C LEU A 345 -19.61 -7.59 -26.24
N ARG A 346 -18.79 -6.60 -26.59
CA ARG A 346 -17.92 -5.89 -25.59
C ARG A 346 -18.71 -5.09 -24.56
N ALA A 347 -19.98 -4.78 -24.82
CA ALA A 347 -20.84 -4.07 -23.87
C ALA A 347 -21.30 -4.96 -22.69
N TYR A 348 -21.15 -6.28 -22.80
CA TYR A 348 -21.50 -7.21 -21.73
C TYR A 348 -20.35 -7.38 -20.76
N ASP A 349 -20.61 -7.20 -19.46
CA ASP A 349 -19.59 -7.27 -18.40
C ASP A 349 -18.84 -8.61 -18.37
N ALA A 350 -19.54 -9.73 -18.66
CA ALA A 350 -18.91 -11.04 -18.73
C ALA A 350 -17.88 -11.12 -19.87
N VAL A 351 -18.20 -10.56 -21.04
CA VAL A 351 -17.29 -10.50 -22.19
C VAL A 351 -16.13 -9.56 -21.90
N ALA A 352 -16.39 -8.39 -21.31
CA ALA A 352 -15.36 -7.45 -20.91
C ALA A 352 -14.36 -8.09 -19.91
N LEU A 353 -14.86 -8.88 -18.96
CA LEU A 353 -14.01 -9.64 -18.03
C LEU A 353 -13.19 -10.70 -18.76
N LEU A 354 -13.81 -11.47 -19.68
CA LEU A 354 -13.12 -12.46 -20.49
C LEU A 354 -11.96 -11.84 -21.27
N VAL A 355 -12.23 -10.73 -21.99
CA VAL A 355 -11.21 -10.00 -22.76
C VAL A 355 -10.08 -9.50 -21.85
N ALA A 356 -10.42 -8.92 -20.69
CA ALA A 356 -9.41 -8.44 -19.74
C ALA A 356 -8.50 -9.58 -19.22
N ARG A 357 -9.05 -10.78 -19.04
CA ARG A 357 -8.27 -11.96 -18.61
C ARG A 357 -7.45 -12.56 -19.75
N ALA A 358 -8.03 -12.65 -20.94
CA ALA A 358 -7.30 -13.14 -22.12
C ALA A 358 -6.14 -12.23 -22.49
N ARG A 359 -6.30 -10.90 -22.42
CA ARG A 359 -5.22 -9.93 -22.64
C ARG A 359 -4.09 -10.01 -21.64
N ALA A 360 -4.34 -10.48 -20.43
CA ALA A 360 -3.28 -10.72 -19.45
C ALA A 360 -2.36 -11.88 -19.87
N ALA A 361 -2.84 -12.83 -20.69
CA ALA A 361 -2.07 -13.92 -21.23
C ALA A 361 -1.57 -13.63 -22.67
N ASP A 362 -2.40 -12.97 -23.48
CA ASP A 362 -2.09 -12.55 -24.84
C ASP A 362 -2.52 -11.09 -25.03
N PRO A 363 -1.60 -10.13 -24.99
CA PRO A 363 -1.90 -8.70 -25.14
C PRO A 363 -2.62 -8.33 -26.44
N GLY A 364 -2.53 -9.16 -27.49
CA GLY A 364 -3.19 -8.97 -28.77
C GLY A 364 -4.62 -9.48 -28.82
N PHE A 365 -5.10 -10.18 -27.78
CA PHE A 365 -6.44 -10.76 -27.78
C PHE A 365 -7.52 -9.67 -27.78
N ASP A 366 -8.50 -9.84 -28.71
CA ASP A 366 -9.69 -9.00 -28.76
C ASP A 366 -10.89 -9.80 -29.33
N VAL A 367 -12.09 -9.23 -29.17
CA VAL A 367 -13.30 -9.78 -29.84
C VAL A 367 -13.22 -9.40 -31.30
N THR A 368 -13.19 -10.41 -32.18
CA THR A 368 -13.12 -10.27 -33.62
C THR A 368 -14.32 -11.01 -34.27
N PRO A 369 -14.64 -10.74 -35.53
CA PRO A 369 -15.69 -11.50 -36.23
C PRO A 369 -15.47 -13.02 -36.25
N GLU A 370 -14.18 -13.45 -36.24
CA GLU A 370 -13.82 -14.87 -36.30
C GLU A 370 -14.02 -15.61 -34.96
N ASN A 371 -13.96 -14.91 -33.83
CA ASN A 371 -14.10 -15.51 -32.48
C ASN A 371 -15.40 -15.13 -31.77
N ALA A 372 -16.19 -14.21 -32.34
CA ALA A 372 -17.41 -13.68 -31.72
C ALA A 372 -18.43 -14.76 -31.38
N ASP A 373 -18.67 -15.74 -32.30
CA ASP A 373 -19.59 -16.86 -32.09
C ASP A 373 -19.14 -17.73 -30.88
N ALA A 374 -17.86 -18.03 -30.81
CA ALA A 374 -17.31 -18.82 -29.72
C ALA A 374 -17.42 -18.08 -28.36
N ILE A 375 -17.18 -16.75 -28.34
CA ILE A 375 -17.29 -15.92 -27.14
C ILE A 375 -18.75 -15.79 -26.70
N ALA A 376 -19.69 -15.66 -27.61
CA ALA A 376 -21.12 -15.60 -27.29
C ALA A 376 -21.67 -16.93 -26.74
N GLY A 377 -21.04 -18.07 -27.07
CA GLY A 377 -21.41 -19.40 -26.62
C GLY A 377 -20.83 -19.86 -25.31
N ILE A 378 -19.94 -19.05 -24.68
CA ILE A 378 -19.36 -19.32 -23.36
C ILE A 378 -20.27 -18.83 -22.24
#